data_aff8982eeef1ba4a1fe2aac6fdccae64
#
_entry.id   aff8982eeef1ba4a1fe2aac6fdccae64
#
_cell.length_a   1.000
_cell.length_b   1.000
_cell.length_c   1.000
_cell.angle_alpha   90.00
_cell.angle_beta   90.00
_cell.angle_gamma   90.00
#
_symmetry.space_group_name_H-M   'P 1'
#
loop_
_entity.id
_entity.type
_entity.pdbx_description
1 polymer ?
#
loop_
_entity_poly.entity_id
_entity_poly.type
_entity_poly.pdbx_seq_one_letter_code
_entity_poly.pdbx_strand_id
1 'polypeptide(L)'
;VVNVLDLVTDVDYILGNDPSPFVFEAADVNNDETINVLDITATVDIILNPEDDSDSESSRGSSGSMNYYSNFSIGNAIFSWEGNDLYVESEFNVGGIQLSFDTSFEYEISDDLIDIKTLEFLKDGYKTLMLFSFDNTTIASSKTKLLTRIDSSKDIYEDEIIVGTIKGDRLTGILERSDLESENTEFSLLNLYPNPSSGIINLDYYLPTKMDAVNVKIYDIQGRLVWTQELENTEGNIRNTLQLNRLSLGNYILSMNAY
;
A
#
# COMPACT_ATOMS: atom_id res chain seq x y z
N VAL A 1 -23.69 16.87 6.67
CA VAL A 1 -22.95 16.40 7.86
C VAL A 1 -22.63 14.94 7.65
N VAL A 2 -21.35 14.60 7.56
CA VAL A 2 -20.89 13.20 7.44
C VAL A 2 -21.17 12.48 8.77
N ASN A 3 -21.65 11.26 8.69
CA ASN A 3 -22.00 10.45 9.86
C ASN A 3 -21.92 8.94 9.55
N VAL A 4 -22.22 8.11 10.54
CA VAL A 4 -22.10 6.65 10.44
C VAL A 4 -23.01 6.01 9.35
N LEU A 5 -24.09 6.69 8.95
CA LEU A 5 -24.94 6.18 7.88
C LEU A 5 -24.28 6.31 6.50
N ASP A 6 -23.50 7.36 6.30
CA ASP A 6 -22.71 7.56 5.07
C ASP A 6 -21.71 6.40 4.95
N LEU A 7 -20.99 6.10 6.04
CA LEU A 7 -20.04 4.99 6.11
C LEU A 7 -20.69 3.62 5.79
N VAL A 8 -21.90 3.37 6.33
CA VAL A 8 -22.65 2.13 6.04
C VAL A 8 -23.03 2.08 4.55
N THR A 9 -23.39 3.22 3.98
CA THR A 9 -23.75 3.34 2.56
C THR A 9 -22.53 3.09 1.65
N ASP A 10 -21.35 3.60 2.03
CA ASP A 10 -20.10 3.37 1.31
C ASP A 10 -19.70 1.89 1.33
N VAL A 11 -19.81 1.24 2.51
CA VAL A 11 -19.61 -0.21 2.64
C VAL A 11 -20.59 -1.00 1.79
N ASP A 12 -21.87 -0.61 1.76
CA ASP A 12 -22.90 -1.28 0.95
C ASP A 12 -22.59 -1.18 -0.55
N TYR A 13 -22.10 -0.02 -1.00
CA TYR A 13 -21.61 0.16 -2.37
C TYR A 13 -20.38 -0.72 -2.68
N ILE A 14 -19.40 -0.79 -1.78
CA ILE A 14 -18.20 -1.64 -1.94
C ILE A 14 -18.59 -3.12 -2.08
N LEU A 15 -19.65 -3.56 -1.39
CA LEU A 15 -20.20 -4.91 -1.49
C LEU A 15 -20.89 -5.21 -2.83
N GLY A 16 -20.97 -4.22 -3.72
CA GLY A 16 -21.60 -4.36 -5.04
C GLY A 16 -23.13 -4.20 -5.03
N ASN A 17 -23.69 -3.65 -3.94
CA ASN A 17 -25.07 -3.27 -3.89
C ASN A 17 -25.28 -1.90 -4.59
N ASP A 18 -26.54 -1.48 -4.73
CA ASP A 18 -26.93 -0.18 -5.31
C ASP A 18 -27.67 0.66 -4.26
N PRO A 19 -26.93 1.22 -3.26
CA PRO A 19 -27.54 1.97 -2.18
C PRO A 19 -28.21 3.25 -2.71
N SER A 20 -29.36 3.63 -2.15
CA SER A 20 -30.09 4.83 -2.55
C SER A 20 -30.65 5.57 -1.33
N PRO A 21 -30.35 6.87 -1.17
CA PRO A 21 -29.53 7.71 -2.06
C PRO A 21 -28.01 7.42 -1.94
N PHE A 22 -27.28 7.54 -3.05
CA PHE A 22 -25.82 7.41 -3.07
C PHE A 22 -25.21 8.49 -3.98
N VAL A 23 -24.13 9.12 -3.53
CA VAL A 23 -23.40 10.16 -4.27
C VAL A 23 -21.94 9.74 -4.32
N PHE A 24 -21.49 9.22 -5.46
CA PHE A 24 -20.14 8.69 -5.65
C PHE A 24 -19.06 9.71 -5.24
N GLU A 25 -19.19 10.97 -5.71
CA GLU A 25 -18.21 12.02 -5.44
C GLU A 25 -18.14 12.44 -3.95
N ALA A 26 -19.12 12.06 -3.15
CA ALA A 26 -19.12 12.29 -1.70
C ALA A 26 -18.52 11.11 -0.95
N ALA A 27 -18.62 9.91 -1.50
CA ALA A 27 -18.08 8.68 -0.96
C ALA A 27 -16.59 8.50 -1.31
N ASP A 28 -16.16 8.98 -2.50
CA ASP A 28 -14.76 9.04 -2.95
C ASP A 28 -14.06 10.22 -2.25
N VAL A 29 -13.69 10.04 -1.00
CA VAL A 29 -13.15 11.10 -0.13
C VAL A 29 -11.75 11.54 -0.56
N ASN A 30 -10.95 10.60 -1.10
CA ASN A 30 -9.59 10.86 -1.54
C ASN A 30 -9.50 11.29 -3.03
N ASN A 31 -10.64 11.26 -3.77
CA ASN A 31 -10.76 11.60 -5.19
C ASN A 31 -9.83 10.76 -6.10
N ASP A 32 -9.71 9.46 -5.84
CA ASP A 32 -8.94 8.54 -6.66
C ASP A 32 -9.79 7.76 -7.69
N GLU A 33 -11.08 8.15 -7.82
CA GLU A 33 -12.08 7.54 -8.70
C GLU A 33 -12.46 6.10 -8.32
N THR A 34 -12.12 5.69 -7.08
CA THR A 34 -12.40 4.34 -6.59
C THR A 34 -12.86 4.40 -5.14
N ILE A 35 -14.00 3.81 -4.81
CA ILE A 35 -14.41 3.68 -3.40
C ILE A 35 -13.87 2.37 -2.84
N ASN A 36 -13.04 2.48 -1.80
CA ASN A 36 -12.33 1.37 -1.18
C ASN A 36 -12.05 1.63 0.32
N VAL A 37 -11.16 0.83 0.94
CA VAL A 37 -10.86 0.95 2.38
C VAL A 37 -10.24 2.30 2.77
N LEU A 38 -9.61 3.02 1.84
CA LEU A 38 -9.02 4.35 2.12
C LEU A 38 -10.13 5.38 2.40
N ASP A 39 -11.22 5.34 1.64
CA ASP A 39 -12.38 6.22 1.84
C ASP A 39 -13.09 5.91 3.15
N ILE A 40 -13.21 4.62 3.49
CA ILE A 40 -13.76 4.18 4.79
C ILE A 40 -12.95 4.78 5.94
N THR A 41 -11.61 4.65 5.93
CA THR A 41 -10.76 5.18 7.01
C THR A 41 -10.79 6.71 7.05
N ALA A 42 -10.79 7.38 5.91
CA ALA A 42 -10.92 8.84 5.82
C ALA A 42 -12.27 9.33 6.34
N THR A 43 -13.36 8.65 5.98
CA THR A 43 -14.71 8.97 6.47
C THR A 43 -14.82 8.77 7.98
N VAL A 44 -14.22 7.72 8.53
CA VAL A 44 -14.14 7.50 9.99
C VAL A 44 -13.40 8.65 10.67
N ASP A 45 -12.25 9.08 10.13
CA ASP A 45 -11.49 10.20 10.69
C ASP A 45 -12.29 11.50 10.67
N ILE A 46 -13.00 11.82 9.59
CA ILE A 46 -13.91 12.99 9.48
C ILE A 46 -15.02 12.93 10.55
N ILE A 47 -15.60 11.75 10.80
CA ILE A 47 -16.66 11.57 11.80
C ILE A 47 -16.14 11.80 13.22
N LEU A 48 -14.95 11.27 13.52
CA LEU A 48 -14.38 11.31 14.87
C LEU A 48 -13.69 12.64 15.19
N ASN A 49 -13.15 13.34 14.18
CA ASN A 49 -12.38 14.57 14.30
C ASN A 49 -13.00 15.73 13.49
N PRO A 50 -14.29 16.10 13.73
CA PRO A 50 -15.00 17.09 12.91
C PRO A 50 -14.45 18.53 13.02
N GLU A 51 -13.53 18.81 13.95
CA GLU A 51 -12.97 20.15 14.22
C GLU A 51 -11.62 20.41 13.54
N ASP A 52 -10.98 19.41 12.93
CA ASP A 52 -9.73 19.61 12.20
C ASP A 52 -9.88 20.47 10.92
N ASP A 53 -11.12 20.75 10.51
CA ASP A 53 -11.45 21.63 9.40
C ASP A 53 -11.30 23.15 9.72
N SER A 54 -11.03 23.53 10.99
CA SER A 54 -11.14 24.93 11.45
C SER A 54 -9.83 25.72 11.43
N ASP A 55 -8.65 25.10 11.31
CA ASP A 55 -7.36 25.81 11.36
C ASP A 55 -6.76 26.19 9.99
N SER A 56 -7.48 25.98 8.90
CA SER A 56 -6.99 26.28 7.53
C SER A 56 -7.47 27.62 6.94
N GLU A 57 -8.13 28.49 7.69
CA GLU A 57 -8.65 29.76 7.15
C GLU A 57 -7.58 30.80 6.76
N SER A 58 -6.31 30.62 7.12
CA SER A 58 -5.27 31.60 6.80
C SER A 58 -4.57 31.39 5.44
N SER A 59 -4.97 30.40 4.65
CA SER A 59 -4.39 30.13 3.33
C SER A 59 -5.40 30.02 2.19
N ARG A 60 -6.68 30.40 2.41
CA ARG A 60 -7.68 30.45 1.33
C ARG A 60 -7.45 31.63 0.39
N GLY A 61 -6.41 31.52 -0.43
CA GLY A 61 -6.25 32.24 -1.68
C GLY A 61 -6.86 31.43 -2.81
N SER A 62 -8.12 31.73 -3.15
CA SER A 62 -8.75 31.55 -4.47
C SER A 62 -8.56 30.20 -5.20
N SER A 63 -9.65 29.46 -5.30
CA SER A 63 -9.97 28.37 -6.26
C SER A 63 -9.02 27.16 -6.27
N GLY A 64 -9.47 26.10 -5.63
CA GLY A 64 -8.92 24.77 -5.72
C GLY A 64 -9.45 23.91 -4.60
N SER A 65 -10.26 22.92 -4.93
CA SER A 65 -10.65 21.85 -4.02
C SER A 65 -9.42 21.36 -3.26
N MET A 66 -9.45 21.38 -1.93
CA MET A 66 -8.39 20.77 -1.15
C MET A 66 -8.55 19.24 -1.25
N ASN A 67 -7.69 18.62 -2.03
CA ASN A 67 -7.44 17.19 -1.92
C ASN A 67 -6.63 16.98 -0.63
N TYR A 68 -7.32 16.80 0.49
CA TYR A 68 -6.69 16.52 1.78
C TYR A 68 -6.06 15.12 1.81
N TYR A 69 -6.58 14.21 1.01
CA TYR A 69 -6.09 12.84 0.89
C TYR A 69 -5.31 12.72 -0.42
N SER A 70 -4.01 12.50 -0.28
CA SER A 70 -3.12 12.41 -1.44
C SER A 70 -3.19 11.03 -2.05
N ASN A 71 -3.36 10.94 -3.38
CA ASN A 71 -3.19 9.69 -4.13
C ASN A 71 -1.75 9.19 -4.11
N PHE A 72 -0.83 9.93 -3.47
CA PHE A 72 0.55 9.53 -3.28
C PHE A 72 0.70 8.78 -1.96
N SER A 73 1.43 7.68 -1.99
CA SER A 73 1.80 6.95 -0.77
C SER A 73 2.73 7.80 0.10
N ILE A 74 2.41 7.89 1.40
CA ILE A 74 3.22 8.60 2.39
C ILE A 74 4.29 7.71 3.04
N GLY A 75 4.21 6.39 2.83
CA GLY A 75 5.11 5.39 3.40
C GLY A 75 4.74 3.98 2.99
N ASN A 76 5.24 3.01 3.74
CA ASN A 76 5.08 1.59 3.42
C ASN A 76 4.34 0.84 4.53
N ALA A 77 3.62 -0.20 4.10
CA ALA A 77 3.16 -1.29 4.94
C ALA A 77 3.73 -2.59 4.38
N ILE A 78 4.53 -3.28 5.17
CA ILE A 78 5.26 -4.48 4.76
C ILE A 78 4.47 -5.69 5.21
N PHE A 79 4.07 -6.53 4.25
CA PHE A 79 3.41 -7.81 4.49
C PHE A 79 4.43 -8.93 4.38
N SER A 80 4.45 -9.84 5.33
CA SER A 80 5.38 -10.97 5.33
C SER A 80 4.71 -12.25 5.80
N TRP A 81 5.07 -13.37 5.17
CA TRP A 81 4.66 -14.68 5.61
C TRP A 81 5.68 -15.28 6.59
N GLU A 82 5.21 -15.74 7.74
CA GLU A 82 5.97 -16.63 8.64
C GLU A 82 5.26 -17.98 8.69
N GLY A 83 5.74 -18.93 7.90
CA GLY A 83 5.01 -20.17 7.65
C GLY A 83 3.66 -19.89 6.96
N ASN A 84 2.57 -20.17 7.67
CA ASN A 84 1.21 -19.91 7.17
C ASN A 84 0.61 -18.61 7.69
N ASP A 85 1.29 -17.88 8.56
CA ASP A 85 0.80 -16.67 9.19
C ASP A 85 1.23 -15.43 8.38
N LEU A 86 0.26 -14.59 7.99
CA LEU A 86 0.49 -13.30 7.34
C LEU A 86 0.59 -12.21 8.40
N TYR A 87 1.68 -11.48 8.37
CA TYR A 87 1.92 -10.30 9.20
C TYR A 87 1.95 -9.03 8.36
N VAL A 88 1.60 -7.93 9.00
CA VAL A 88 1.83 -6.56 8.49
C VAL A 88 2.68 -5.79 9.50
N GLU A 89 3.60 -4.97 8.98
CA GLU A 89 4.41 -4.04 9.76
C GLU A 89 4.46 -2.68 9.05
N SER A 90 4.35 -1.59 9.82
CA SER A 90 4.44 -0.23 9.28
C SER A 90 4.96 0.73 10.36
N GLU A 91 5.64 1.81 9.94
CA GLU A 91 5.98 2.94 10.80
C GLU A 91 4.77 3.86 11.06
N PHE A 92 3.69 3.67 10.32
CA PHE A 92 2.44 4.43 10.42
C PHE A 92 1.36 3.62 11.12
N ASN A 93 0.43 4.31 11.76
CA ASN A 93 -0.76 3.70 12.31
C ASN A 93 -1.69 3.25 11.17
N VAL A 94 -1.70 1.96 10.86
CA VAL A 94 -2.56 1.38 9.83
C VAL A 94 -4.00 1.30 10.34
N GLY A 95 -4.91 1.96 9.63
CA GLY A 95 -6.34 2.01 9.97
C GLY A 95 -7.21 1.13 9.07
N GLY A 96 -6.76 0.85 7.83
CA GLY A 96 -7.49 0.04 6.88
C GLY A 96 -6.58 -0.79 5.98
N ILE A 97 -6.98 -2.02 5.69
CA ILE A 97 -6.29 -2.94 4.78
C ILE A 97 -7.33 -3.61 3.90
N GLN A 98 -7.05 -3.67 2.61
CA GLN A 98 -7.79 -4.48 1.65
C GLN A 98 -6.82 -5.43 0.96
N LEU A 99 -7.12 -6.72 0.96
CA LEU A 99 -6.34 -7.79 0.36
C LEU A 99 -7.21 -8.55 -0.63
N SER A 100 -6.66 -8.89 -1.79
CA SER A 100 -7.34 -9.73 -2.77
C SER A 100 -6.64 -11.07 -2.93
N PHE A 101 -7.44 -12.13 -3.11
CA PHE A 101 -7.00 -13.51 -3.21
C PHE A 101 -7.71 -14.23 -4.35
N ASP A 102 -7.17 -15.39 -4.74
CA ASP A 102 -7.92 -16.37 -5.51
C ASP A 102 -9.19 -16.79 -4.74
N THR A 103 -10.29 -17.05 -5.44
CA THR A 103 -11.56 -17.42 -4.82
C THR A 103 -11.49 -18.71 -4.00
N SER A 104 -10.51 -19.56 -4.27
CA SER A 104 -10.23 -20.80 -3.52
C SER A 104 -9.28 -20.61 -2.32
N PHE A 105 -8.85 -19.37 -2.04
CA PHE A 105 -8.01 -19.08 -0.89
C PHE A 105 -8.80 -19.23 0.40
N GLU A 106 -8.33 -20.09 1.32
CA GLU A 106 -8.93 -20.32 2.62
C GLU A 106 -7.99 -19.85 3.72
N TYR A 107 -8.53 -19.16 4.70
CA TYR A 107 -7.78 -18.58 5.82
C TYR A 107 -8.62 -18.44 7.08
N GLU A 108 -7.95 -18.25 8.18
CA GLU A 108 -8.52 -17.89 9.48
C GLU A 108 -8.01 -16.50 9.88
N ILE A 109 -8.90 -15.58 10.27
CA ILE A 109 -8.52 -14.25 10.77
C ILE A 109 -7.85 -14.38 12.14
N SER A 110 -6.84 -13.55 12.39
CA SER A 110 -6.14 -13.53 13.68
C SER A 110 -7.03 -13.04 14.81
N ASP A 111 -6.98 -13.73 15.95
CA ASP A 111 -7.63 -13.31 17.20
C ASP A 111 -7.00 -12.02 17.79
N ASP A 112 -5.84 -11.59 17.30
CA ASP A 112 -5.16 -10.35 17.72
C ASP A 112 -5.86 -9.09 17.20
N LEU A 113 -6.75 -9.21 16.20
CA LEU A 113 -7.47 -8.09 15.59
C LEU A 113 -8.73 -7.72 16.39
N ILE A 114 -8.52 -7.34 17.66
CA ILE A 114 -9.60 -6.93 18.55
C ILE A 114 -10.19 -5.60 18.05
N ASP A 115 -11.54 -5.52 18.02
CA ASP A 115 -12.31 -4.35 17.55
C ASP A 115 -12.13 -3.98 16.07
N ILE A 116 -11.37 -4.75 15.30
CA ILE A 116 -11.27 -4.60 13.86
C ILE A 116 -12.44 -5.31 13.17
N LYS A 117 -13.09 -4.58 12.26
CA LYS A 117 -14.16 -5.14 11.40
C LYS A 117 -13.54 -5.86 10.24
N THR A 118 -14.08 -7.03 9.95
CA THR A 118 -13.67 -7.85 8.81
C THR A 118 -14.84 -7.99 7.86
N LEU A 119 -14.59 -7.74 6.59
CA LEU A 119 -15.56 -7.88 5.53
C LEU A 119 -14.96 -8.70 4.41
N GLU A 120 -15.64 -9.78 4.01
CA GLU A 120 -15.25 -10.61 2.87
C GLU A 120 -16.32 -10.52 1.77
N PHE A 121 -15.89 -10.31 0.53
CA PHE A 121 -16.77 -10.24 -0.63
C PHE A 121 -16.03 -10.67 -1.91
N LEU A 122 -16.79 -10.87 -2.99
CA LEU A 122 -16.26 -11.16 -4.31
C LEU A 122 -16.32 -9.90 -5.17
N LYS A 123 -15.19 -9.49 -5.72
CA LYS A 123 -15.06 -8.36 -6.63
C LYS A 123 -14.14 -8.73 -7.79
N ASP A 124 -14.57 -8.45 -9.02
CA ASP A 124 -13.79 -8.65 -10.25
C ASP A 124 -13.17 -10.06 -10.41
N GLY A 125 -13.83 -11.07 -9.82
CA GLY A 125 -13.38 -12.47 -9.87
C GLY A 125 -12.39 -12.85 -8.76
N TYR A 126 -12.12 -11.95 -7.84
CA TYR A 126 -11.27 -12.17 -6.65
C TYR A 126 -12.11 -12.25 -5.39
N LYS A 127 -11.61 -13.01 -4.40
CA LYS A 127 -12.06 -12.91 -3.01
C LYS A 127 -11.33 -11.74 -2.38
N THR A 128 -12.05 -10.77 -1.85
CA THR A 128 -11.48 -9.58 -1.23
C THR A 128 -11.80 -9.57 0.26
N LEU A 129 -10.77 -9.39 1.08
CA LEU A 129 -10.87 -9.16 2.52
C LEU A 129 -10.57 -7.70 2.81
N MET A 130 -11.48 -7.04 3.52
CA MET A 130 -11.29 -5.69 4.05
C MET A 130 -11.25 -5.73 5.57
N LEU A 131 -10.26 -5.08 6.14
CA LEU A 131 -10.05 -4.88 7.58
C LEU A 131 -10.08 -3.39 7.87
N PHE A 132 -10.90 -2.94 8.81
CA PHE A 132 -11.01 -1.53 9.19
C PHE A 132 -11.63 -1.36 10.58
N SER A 133 -11.57 -0.14 11.13
CA SER A 133 -12.18 0.18 12.41
C SER A 133 -13.17 1.34 12.26
N PHE A 134 -14.20 1.37 13.11
CA PHE A 134 -15.15 2.49 13.21
C PHE A 134 -14.76 3.54 14.26
N ASP A 135 -13.70 3.31 15.02
CA ASP A 135 -13.27 4.16 16.14
C ASP A 135 -11.78 4.53 16.08
N ASN A 136 -11.17 4.46 14.89
CA ASN A 136 -9.74 4.67 14.67
C ASN A 136 -8.84 3.71 15.45
N THR A 137 -9.33 2.55 15.86
CA THR A 137 -8.46 1.49 16.38
C THR A 137 -7.45 1.10 15.29
N THR A 138 -6.18 1.12 15.67
CA THR A 138 -5.07 0.81 14.76
C THR A 138 -4.98 -0.70 14.54
N ILE A 139 -4.99 -1.15 13.28
CA ILE A 139 -4.73 -2.54 12.91
C ILE A 139 -3.28 -2.90 13.20
N ALA A 140 -2.33 -2.02 12.81
CA ALA A 140 -0.92 -2.21 13.06
C ALA A 140 -0.20 -0.87 13.27
N SER A 141 0.64 -0.81 14.30
CA SER A 141 1.68 0.20 14.53
C SER A 141 3.04 -0.48 14.78
N SER A 142 3.08 -1.79 14.65
CA SER A 142 4.22 -2.70 14.76
C SER A 142 3.84 -3.98 14.03
N LYS A 143 4.69 -5.00 14.07
CA LYS A 143 4.40 -6.29 13.44
C LYS A 143 3.15 -6.93 14.06
N THR A 144 2.09 -7.07 13.25
CA THR A 144 0.79 -7.58 13.67
C THR A 144 0.37 -8.73 12.76
N LYS A 145 -0.10 -9.83 13.34
CA LYS A 145 -0.64 -10.96 12.60
C LYS A 145 -2.04 -10.61 12.08
N LEU A 146 -2.28 -10.83 10.78
CA LEU A 146 -3.58 -10.59 10.15
C LEU A 146 -4.42 -11.84 9.99
N LEU A 147 -3.82 -12.90 9.47
CA LEU A 147 -4.51 -14.14 9.17
C LEU A 147 -3.53 -15.33 9.12
N THR A 148 -4.10 -16.54 9.13
CA THR A 148 -3.39 -17.79 8.85
C THR A 148 -4.00 -18.43 7.61
N ARG A 149 -3.22 -18.66 6.55
CA ARG A 149 -3.66 -19.42 5.37
C ARG A 149 -3.70 -20.92 5.66
N ILE A 150 -4.68 -21.61 5.08
CA ILE A 150 -4.83 -23.07 5.23
C ILE A 150 -3.92 -23.82 4.25
N ASP A 151 -3.80 -23.32 3.00
CA ASP A 151 -2.93 -23.89 1.97
C ASP A 151 -1.72 -22.98 1.73
N SER A 152 -0.52 -23.46 2.07
CA SER A 152 0.74 -22.72 1.92
C SER A 152 1.14 -22.43 0.47
N SER A 153 0.54 -23.13 -0.51
CA SER A 153 0.76 -22.85 -1.94
C SER A 153 0.00 -21.64 -2.47
N LYS A 154 -0.89 -21.05 -1.67
CA LYS A 154 -1.71 -19.90 -2.02
C LYS A 154 -1.14 -18.62 -1.44
N ASP A 155 -1.32 -17.52 -2.17
CA ASP A 155 -0.79 -16.22 -1.79
C ASP A 155 -1.82 -15.10 -2.02
N ILE A 156 -1.50 -13.91 -1.53
CA ILE A 156 -2.24 -12.68 -1.81
C ILE A 156 -1.76 -12.06 -3.13
N TYR A 157 -2.63 -11.32 -3.81
CA TYR A 157 -2.26 -10.56 -5.00
C TYR A 157 -1.61 -9.23 -4.59
N GLU A 158 -0.30 -9.11 -4.81
CA GLU A 158 0.50 -7.96 -4.38
C GLU A 158 0.02 -6.64 -5.01
N ASP A 159 -0.33 -6.66 -6.29
CA ASP A 159 -0.82 -5.48 -7.02
C ASP A 159 -2.20 -4.98 -6.53
N GLU A 160 -2.92 -5.81 -5.77
CA GLU A 160 -4.25 -5.53 -5.25
C GLU A 160 -4.25 -5.24 -3.73
N ILE A 161 -3.07 -5.00 -3.14
CA ILE A 161 -2.94 -4.61 -1.74
C ILE A 161 -3.24 -3.11 -1.62
N ILE A 162 -4.30 -2.75 -0.88
CA ILE A 162 -4.62 -1.37 -0.55
C ILE A 162 -4.48 -1.19 0.96
N VAL A 163 -3.71 -0.19 1.38
CA VAL A 163 -3.47 0.09 2.80
C VAL A 163 -3.58 1.57 3.06
N GLY A 164 -4.29 1.91 4.12
CA GLY A 164 -4.44 3.28 4.61
C GLY A 164 -4.06 3.45 6.06
N THR A 165 -3.63 4.65 6.41
CA THR A 165 -3.50 5.07 7.80
C THR A 165 -4.89 5.24 8.44
N ILE A 166 -4.95 5.45 9.76
CA ILE A 166 -6.19 5.83 10.47
C ILE A 166 -6.80 7.16 9.98
N LYS A 167 -6.07 7.93 9.17
CA LYS A 167 -6.53 9.19 8.55
C LYS A 167 -6.91 9.04 7.08
N GLY A 168 -6.81 7.84 6.51
CA GLY A 168 -7.08 7.59 5.09
C GLY A 168 -5.92 7.88 4.14
N ASP A 169 -4.74 8.31 4.64
CA ASP A 169 -3.56 8.47 3.79
C ASP A 169 -3.11 7.12 3.25
N ARG A 170 -2.76 7.07 1.96
CA ARG A 170 -2.33 5.84 1.31
C ARG A 170 -0.93 5.42 1.74
N LEU A 171 -0.77 4.12 2.02
CA LEU A 171 0.52 3.45 2.18
C LEU A 171 0.77 2.51 0.99
N THR A 172 2.03 2.33 0.61
CA THR A 172 2.40 1.29 -0.36
C THR A 172 2.43 -0.06 0.35
N GLY A 173 1.54 -0.98 -0.04
CA GLY A 173 1.59 -2.37 0.39
C GLY A 173 2.74 -3.10 -0.31
N ILE A 174 3.59 -3.77 0.44
CA ILE A 174 4.74 -4.53 -0.07
C ILE A 174 4.67 -5.92 0.52
N LEU A 175 4.56 -6.94 -0.34
CA LEU A 175 4.65 -8.33 0.10
C LEU A 175 6.10 -8.79 0.11
N GLU A 176 6.67 -8.94 1.32
CA GLU A 176 7.97 -9.60 1.47
C GLU A 176 7.78 -11.11 1.33
N ARG A 177 8.42 -11.68 0.32
CA ARG A 177 8.48 -13.12 0.13
C ARG A 177 9.71 -13.66 0.83
N SER A 178 9.53 -14.17 2.07
CA SER A 178 10.60 -14.83 2.82
C SER A 178 11.05 -16.17 2.20
N ASP A 179 10.31 -16.71 1.25
CA ASP A 179 10.55 -18.01 0.62
C ASP A 179 11.33 -17.91 -0.69
N LEU A 180 12.00 -16.78 -0.97
CA LEU A 180 13.02 -16.73 -2.01
C LEU A 180 14.35 -17.38 -1.54
N GLU A 181 14.28 -18.48 -0.79
CA GLU A 181 15.19 -19.60 -0.97
C GLU A 181 14.80 -20.44 -2.20
N SER A 182 14.04 -19.88 -3.16
CA SER A 182 14.09 -20.42 -4.50
C SER A 182 15.48 -20.13 -5.01
N GLU A 183 16.16 -21.17 -5.51
CA GLU A 183 17.44 -21.14 -6.21
C GLU A 183 17.47 -20.04 -7.29
N ASN A 184 17.44 -18.77 -6.91
CA ASN A 184 17.80 -17.68 -7.79
C ASN A 184 19.31 -17.86 -8.04
N THR A 185 19.63 -18.54 -9.10
CA THR A 185 21.02 -18.74 -9.54
C THR A 185 21.52 -17.54 -10.32
N GLU A 186 20.67 -16.53 -10.55
CA GLU A 186 20.97 -15.37 -11.38
C GLU A 186 20.64 -14.05 -10.67
N PHE A 187 21.38 -12.99 -11.01
CA PHE A 187 21.10 -11.63 -10.59
C PHE A 187 19.68 -11.21 -11.02
N SER A 188 18.87 -10.71 -10.08
CA SER A 188 17.50 -10.25 -10.37
C SER A 188 17.12 -9.04 -9.52
N LEU A 189 16.43 -8.09 -10.15
CA LEU A 189 15.70 -7.03 -9.43
C LEU A 189 14.39 -7.62 -8.94
N LEU A 190 14.16 -7.59 -7.63
CA LEU A 190 12.98 -8.15 -6.99
C LEU A 190 11.86 -7.10 -6.89
N ASN A 191 12.18 -5.92 -6.31
CA ASN A 191 11.22 -4.85 -6.10
C ASN A 191 11.83 -3.47 -6.33
N LEU A 192 10.99 -2.52 -6.76
CA LEU A 192 11.29 -1.10 -6.86
C LEU A 192 10.10 -0.30 -6.32
N TYR A 193 10.29 0.41 -5.22
CA TYR A 193 9.20 1.13 -4.56
C TYR A 193 9.70 2.35 -3.76
N PRO A 194 8.79 3.34 -3.50
CA PRO A 194 7.49 3.50 -4.13
C PRO A 194 7.61 3.85 -5.61
N ASN A 195 6.61 3.46 -6.40
CA ASN A 195 6.48 3.88 -7.80
C ASN A 195 4.99 4.18 -8.08
N PRO A 196 4.58 5.47 -8.20
CA PRO A 196 5.42 6.68 -8.28
C PRO A 196 6.17 7.03 -7.00
N SER A 197 7.27 7.81 -7.11
CA SER A 197 8.07 8.25 -5.98
C SER A 197 8.20 9.77 -5.90
N SER A 198 8.40 10.28 -4.68
CA SER A 198 8.71 11.68 -4.41
C SER A 198 10.22 12.01 -4.46
N GLY A 199 11.04 11.13 -5.06
CA GLY A 199 12.49 11.31 -5.19
C GLY A 199 13.32 10.39 -4.30
N ILE A 200 12.68 9.50 -3.54
CA ILE A 200 13.34 8.41 -2.81
C ILE A 200 12.70 7.11 -3.27
N ILE A 201 13.52 6.14 -3.66
CA ILE A 201 13.08 4.79 -4.04
C ILE A 201 13.94 3.76 -3.32
N ASN A 202 13.33 2.61 -3.01
CA ASN A 202 14.02 1.44 -2.53
C ASN A 202 14.15 0.43 -3.68
N LEU A 203 15.25 -0.26 -3.71
CA LEU A 203 15.53 -1.37 -4.62
C LEU A 203 15.79 -2.62 -3.79
N ASP A 204 14.99 -3.65 -4.00
CA ASP A 204 15.27 -4.99 -3.50
C ASP A 204 15.77 -5.83 -4.66
N TYR A 205 16.93 -6.45 -4.52
CA TYR A 205 17.51 -7.28 -5.56
C TYR A 205 18.30 -8.45 -4.95
N TYR A 206 18.49 -9.49 -5.74
CA TYR A 206 19.22 -10.69 -5.34
C TYR A 206 20.54 -10.80 -6.12
N LEU A 207 21.62 -11.09 -5.40
CA LEU A 207 22.91 -11.45 -5.96
C LEU A 207 23.24 -12.90 -5.60
N PRO A 208 23.38 -13.81 -6.59
CA PRO A 208 23.70 -15.22 -6.35
C PRO A 208 25.08 -15.41 -5.72
N THR A 209 26.00 -14.50 -6.01
CA THR A 209 27.35 -14.44 -5.47
C THR A 209 27.78 -12.99 -5.34
N LYS A 210 28.83 -12.74 -4.54
CA LYS A 210 29.45 -11.41 -4.51
C LYS A 210 29.98 -11.07 -5.90
N MET A 211 29.52 -9.94 -6.45
CA MET A 211 29.93 -9.39 -7.74
C MET A 211 31.03 -8.36 -7.56
N ASP A 212 31.76 -8.01 -8.63
CA ASP A 212 32.79 -6.94 -8.56
C ASP A 212 32.13 -5.56 -8.41
N ALA A 213 31.00 -5.33 -9.10
CA ALA A 213 30.21 -4.13 -8.98
C ALA A 213 28.73 -4.35 -9.31
N VAL A 214 27.85 -3.59 -8.66
CA VAL A 214 26.44 -3.45 -9.01
C VAL A 214 26.17 -2.00 -9.37
N ASN A 215 25.79 -1.74 -10.62
CA ASN A 215 25.54 -0.41 -11.12
C ASN A 215 24.05 -0.19 -11.42
N VAL A 216 23.50 0.88 -10.88
CA VAL A 216 22.17 1.40 -11.23
C VAL A 216 22.32 2.59 -12.16
N LYS A 217 21.57 2.58 -13.24
CA LYS A 217 21.49 3.66 -14.22
C LYS A 217 20.04 4.06 -14.43
N ILE A 218 19.76 5.34 -14.50
CA ILE A 218 18.43 5.87 -14.80
C ILE A 218 18.51 6.67 -16.09
N TYR A 219 17.58 6.38 -16.99
CA TYR A 219 17.45 7.01 -18.30
C TYR A 219 16.12 7.74 -18.39
N ASP A 220 16.09 8.86 -19.09
CA ASP A 220 14.85 9.49 -19.48
C ASP A 220 14.15 8.70 -20.62
N ILE A 221 12.95 9.12 -20.97
CA ILE A 221 12.16 8.45 -22.04
C ILE A 221 12.79 8.57 -23.43
N GLN A 222 13.79 9.45 -23.61
CA GLN A 222 14.60 9.54 -24.83
C GLN A 222 15.85 8.66 -24.81
N GLY A 223 16.06 7.88 -23.75
CA GLY A 223 17.21 7.00 -23.58
C GLY A 223 18.49 7.70 -23.14
N ARG A 224 18.44 8.96 -22.70
CA ARG A 224 19.61 9.68 -22.18
C ARG A 224 19.84 9.29 -20.72
N LEU A 225 21.09 8.94 -20.39
CA LEU A 225 21.49 8.68 -19.01
C LEU A 225 21.39 9.99 -18.19
N VAL A 226 20.56 9.99 -17.15
CA VAL A 226 20.31 11.15 -16.28
C VAL A 226 20.83 10.96 -14.86
N TRP A 227 21.07 9.70 -14.45
CA TRP A 227 21.59 9.39 -13.13
C TRP A 227 22.27 8.02 -13.10
N THR A 228 23.30 7.86 -12.26
CA THR A 228 23.98 6.57 -12.05
C THR A 228 24.58 6.51 -10.65
N GLN A 229 24.58 5.32 -10.07
CA GLN A 229 25.23 5.01 -8.80
C GLN A 229 25.73 3.58 -8.79
N GLU A 230 26.91 3.38 -8.19
CA GLU A 230 27.41 2.07 -7.84
C GLU A 230 26.93 1.73 -6.43
N LEU A 231 26.41 0.51 -6.26
CA LEU A 231 25.89 0.00 -4.99
C LEU A 231 26.90 -0.95 -4.34
N GLU A 232 26.82 -1.06 -3.02
CA GLU A 232 27.53 -2.10 -2.28
C GLU A 232 27.02 -3.49 -2.72
N ASN A 233 27.94 -4.44 -2.85
CA ASN A 233 27.69 -5.77 -3.38
C ASN A 233 28.02 -6.84 -2.32
N THR A 234 26.98 -7.35 -1.68
CA THR A 234 27.04 -8.57 -0.87
C THR A 234 26.18 -9.64 -1.52
N GLU A 235 26.47 -10.91 -1.31
CA GLU A 235 25.59 -11.99 -1.79
C GLU A 235 24.26 -12.02 -1.04
N GLY A 236 23.23 -12.57 -1.69
CA GLY A 236 21.90 -12.75 -1.12
C GLY A 236 20.93 -11.62 -1.47
N ASN A 237 19.89 -11.49 -0.65
CA ASN A 237 18.88 -10.45 -0.79
C ASN A 237 19.41 -9.12 -0.24
N ILE A 238 19.36 -8.09 -1.05
CA ILE A 238 19.93 -6.78 -0.74
C ILE A 238 18.85 -5.72 -0.92
N ARG A 239 18.75 -4.81 0.03
CA ARG A 239 17.93 -3.60 -0.06
C ARG A 239 18.82 -2.36 -0.09
N ASN A 240 18.61 -1.50 -1.08
CA ASN A 240 19.27 -0.20 -1.18
C ASN A 240 18.27 0.92 -1.40
N THR A 241 18.50 2.06 -0.75
CA THR A 241 17.70 3.26 -0.91
C THR A 241 18.43 4.26 -1.81
N LEU A 242 17.78 4.70 -2.88
CA LEU A 242 18.32 5.69 -3.80
C LEU A 242 17.67 7.06 -3.57
N GLN A 243 18.47 8.11 -3.54
CA GLN A 243 18.00 9.49 -3.44
C GLN A 243 18.04 10.16 -4.82
N LEU A 244 16.88 10.36 -5.41
CA LEU A 244 16.70 10.87 -6.78
C LEU A 244 16.17 12.31 -6.80
N ASN A 245 16.31 13.07 -5.70
CA ASN A 245 15.76 14.42 -5.51
C ASN A 245 16.22 15.45 -6.56
N ARG A 246 17.22 15.11 -7.38
CA ARG A 246 17.72 15.96 -8.47
C ARG A 246 17.05 15.70 -9.81
N LEU A 247 16.26 14.64 -9.92
CA LEU A 247 15.50 14.35 -11.14
C LEU A 247 14.24 15.21 -11.17
N SER A 248 13.89 15.69 -12.34
CA SER A 248 12.62 16.40 -12.58
C SER A 248 11.46 15.42 -12.50
N LEU A 249 10.24 15.94 -12.31
CA LEU A 249 9.03 15.12 -12.43
C LEU A 249 8.96 14.52 -13.85
N GLY A 250 8.69 13.22 -13.94
CA GLY A 250 8.60 12.52 -15.23
C GLY A 250 8.73 11.01 -15.10
N ASN A 251 8.61 10.34 -16.24
CA ASN A 251 8.82 8.90 -16.35
C ASN A 251 10.29 8.60 -16.70
N TYR A 252 10.84 7.60 -16.05
CA TYR A 252 12.23 7.17 -16.21
C TYR A 252 12.32 5.66 -16.35
N ILE A 253 13.39 5.21 -16.97
CA ILE A 253 13.72 3.79 -17.07
C ILE A 253 14.92 3.52 -16.16
N LEU A 254 14.76 2.60 -15.20
CA LEU A 254 15.84 2.14 -14.35
C LEU A 254 16.45 0.85 -14.95
N SER A 255 17.75 0.80 -15.02
CA SER A 255 18.53 -0.38 -15.43
C SER A 255 19.54 -0.73 -14.36
N MET A 256 19.62 -2.01 -14.00
CA MET A 256 20.64 -2.55 -13.10
C MET A 256 21.52 -3.53 -13.83
N ASN A 257 22.81 -3.49 -13.55
CA ASN A 257 23.80 -4.45 -14.07
C ASN A 257 24.75 -4.85 -12.93
N ALA A 258 24.96 -6.16 -12.79
CA ALA A 258 25.96 -6.75 -11.89
C ALA A 258 27.04 -7.44 -12.72
N TYR A 259 28.32 -7.31 -12.35
CA TYR A 259 29.48 -7.92 -13.02
C TYR A 259 30.68 -8.09 -12.08
#